data_c04f0811989281cbd0ce4309aa845875
#
_entry.id   c04f0811989281cbd0ce4309aa845875
#
_cell.length_a   1.000
_cell.length_b   1.000
_cell.length_c   1.000
_cell.angle_alpha   90.00
_cell.angle_beta   90.00
_cell.angle_gamma   90.00
#
_symmetry.space_group_name_H-M   'P 1'
#
loop_
_entity.id
_entity.type
_entity.pdbx_description
1 polymer ?
#
loop_
_entity_poly.entity_id
_entity_poly.type
_entity_poly.pdbx_seq_one_letter_code
_entity_poly.pdbx_strand_id
1 'polypeptide(L)'
;SRLAEAMTAYSGVFCTVSLINENGAQYYAFTNNSGLTEKTILTDLDKQRTHILGLNNGLIIGYGKLSDPLTFYAYDLECPNCFDPDAIPVRSKKLSISTSGIATCNVCKRQYDLNNSGIIISGDKGNKLTRYHASTTGAYGTLSVYN
;
A
#
# COMPACT_ATOMS: atom_id res chain seq x y z
N SER A 1 -16.33 3.78 -2.48
CA SER A 1 -15.36 2.94 -1.76
C SER A 1 -13.95 3.48 -1.96
N ARG A 2 -13.14 3.46 -0.91
CA ARG A 2 -11.74 3.92 -0.97
C ARG A 2 -10.92 3.04 -1.91
N LEU A 3 -11.16 1.74 -1.83
CA LEU A 3 -10.53 0.78 -2.72
C LEU A 3 -10.95 1.00 -4.17
N ALA A 4 -12.23 1.23 -4.43
CA ALA A 4 -12.74 1.48 -5.79
C ALA A 4 -12.11 2.73 -6.41
N GLU A 5 -11.88 3.79 -5.64
CA GLU A 5 -11.18 5.00 -6.10
C GLU A 5 -9.77 4.65 -6.61
N ALA A 6 -9.02 3.85 -5.86
CA ALA A 6 -7.67 3.43 -6.23
C ALA A 6 -7.65 2.53 -7.47
N MET A 7 -8.71 1.75 -7.70
CA MET A 7 -8.85 0.85 -8.85
C MET A 7 -9.43 1.53 -10.09
N THR A 8 -9.67 2.83 -10.05
CA THR A 8 -10.12 3.61 -11.21
C THR A 8 -8.92 4.03 -12.04
N ALA A 9 -8.93 3.69 -13.33
CA ALA A 9 -7.84 3.99 -14.24
C ALA A 9 -7.48 5.49 -14.24
N TYR A 10 -6.19 5.80 -14.24
CA TYR A 10 -5.62 7.16 -14.22
C TYR A 10 -6.07 8.04 -13.03
N SER A 11 -6.58 7.45 -11.96
CA SER A 11 -7.09 8.23 -10.84
C SER A 11 -6.00 8.99 -10.07
N GLY A 12 -4.79 8.43 -10.00
CA GLY A 12 -3.74 8.96 -9.13
C GLY A 12 -4.09 8.86 -7.64
N VAL A 13 -5.15 8.15 -7.31
CA VAL A 13 -5.59 7.91 -5.94
C VAL A 13 -4.96 6.62 -5.46
N PHE A 14 -4.21 6.69 -4.36
CA PHE A 14 -3.61 5.52 -3.75
C PHE A 14 -4.30 5.22 -2.42
N CYS A 15 -4.45 3.94 -2.15
CA CYS A 15 -5.12 3.44 -0.97
C CYS A 15 -4.16 2.53 -0.20
N THR A 16 -4.02 2.76 1.10
CA THR A 16 -3.34 1.80 1.97
C THR A 16 -4.32 0.71 2.38
N VAL A 17 -3.81 -0.51 2.44
CA VAL A 17 -4.56 -1.69 2.89
C VAL A 17 -3.81 -2.29 4.05
N SER A 18 -4.46 -2.41 5.21
CA SER A 18 -3.88 -2.99 6.41
C SER A 18 -4.83 -3.97 7.07
N LEU A 19 -4.28 -4.97 7.76
CA LEU A 19 -5.05 -5.82 8.66
C LEU A 19 -5.02 -5.20 10.06
N ILE A 20 -6.19 -5.01 10.65
CA ILE A 20 -6.33 -4.49 12.00
C ILE A 20 -7.22 -5.40 12.84
N ASN A 21 -6.99 -5.41 14.15
CA ASN A 21 -7.84 -6.08 15.14
C ASN A 21 -8.57 -5.00 15.95
N GLU A 22 -9.88 -5.14 16.06
CA GLU A 22 -10.70 -4.20 16.81
C GLU A 22 -11.83 -4.97 17.48
N ASN A 23 -11.94 -4.87 18.81
CA ASN A 23 -12.96 -5.56 19.61
C ASN A 23 -13.02 -7.07 19.33
N GLY A 24 -11.87 -7.72 19.15
CA GLY A 24 -11.78 -9.15 18.90
C GLY A 24 -12.06 -9.59 17.45
N ALA A 25 -12.37 -8.68 16.55
CA ALA A 25 -12.58 -8.97 15.14
C ALA A 25 -11.43 -8.44 14.29
N GLN A 26 -11.15 -9.12 13.16
CA GLN A 26 -10.16 -8.69 12.18
C GLN A 26 -10.85 -7.98 11.02
N TYR A 27 -10.22 -6.89 10.57
CA TYR A 27 -10.70 -6.06 9.46
C TYR A 27 -9.58 -5.76 8.48
N TYR A 28 -9.95 -5.62 7.20
CA TYR A 28 -9.15 -4.84 6.25
C TYR A 28 -9.49 -3.36 6.42
N ALA A 29 -8.49 -2.54 6.67
CA ALA A 29 -8.65 -1.08 6.72
C ALA A 29 -8.10 -0.49 5.42
N PHE A 30 -8.93 0.28 4.72
CA PHE A 30 -8.57 0.94 3.46
C PHE A 30 -8.56 2.44 3.71
N THR A 31 -7.41 3.08 3.54
CA THR A 31 -7.25 4.52 3.71
C THR A 31 -6.68 5.12 2.44
N ASN A 32 -7.39 6.08 1.83
CA ASN A 32 -6.87 6.76 0.65
C ASN A 32 -5.86 7.86 1.04
N ASN A 33 -5.21 8.45 0.04
CA ASN A 33 -4.21 9.49 0.25
C ASN A 33 -4.78 10.86 0.70
N SER A 34 -6.10 10.97 0.84
CA SER A 34 -6.77 12.10 1.52
C SER A 34 -7.06 11.81 3.00
N GLY A 35 -6.69 10.63 3.51
CA GLY A 35 -6.87 10.24 4.90
C GLY A 35 -8.24 9.65 5.24
N LEU A 36 -9.10 9.43 4.26
CA LEU A 36 -10.41 8.83 4.49
C LEU A 36 -10.29 7.31 4.60
N THR A 37 -10.88 6.73 5.63
CA THR A 37 -10.75 5.31 5.98
C THR A 37 -12.07 4.57 5.89
N GLU A 38 -12.04 3.37 5.32
CA GLU A 38 -13.13 2.39 5.35
C GLU A 38 -12.60 1.07 5.95
N LYS A 39 -13.50 0.29 6.55
CA LYS A 39 -13.17 -1.02 7.13
C LYS A 39 -14.10 -2.09 6.58
N THR A 40 -13.53 -3.27 6.33
CA THR A 40 -14.30 -4.45 5.92
C THR A 40 -13.88 -5.63 6.79
N ILE A 41 -14.86 -6.29 7.41
CA ILE A 41 -14.59 -7.44 8.26
C ILE A 41 -14.05 -8.61 7.44
N LEU A 42 -13.06 -9.33 8.00
CA LEU A 42 -12.62 -10.59 7.42
C LEU A 42 -13.64 -11.67 7.67
N THR A 43 -14.03 -12.38 6.63
CA THR A 43 -14.87 -13.57 6.74
C THR A 43 -14.06 -14.77 7.21
N ASP A 44 -14.72 -15.82 7.70
CA ASP A 44 -14.02 -17.03 8.13
C ASP A 44 -13.24 -17.68 6.98
N LEU A 45 -13.73 -17.59 5.76
CA LEU A 45 -13.01 -18.10 4.59
C LEU A 45 -11.71 -17.32 4.34
N ASP A 46 -11.74 -16.01 4.48
CA ASP A 46 -10.56 -15.15 4.34
C ASP A 46 -9.53 -15.49 5.41
N LYS A 47 -9.94 -15.69 6.64
CA LYS A 47 -9.06 -16.11 7.75
C LYS A 47 -8.35 -17.44 7.48
N GLN A 48 -9.07 -18.41 6.90
CA GLN A 48 -8.49 -19.72 6.57
C GLN A 48 -7.41 -19.67 5.50
N ARG A 49 -7.42 -18.63 4.65
CA ARG A 49 -6.45 -18.48 3.57
C ARG A 49 -5.12 -17.88 4.01
N THR A 50 -4.93 -17.59 5.28
CA THR A 50 -3.71 -17.01 5.85
C THR A 50 -3.27 -15.75 5.12
N HIS A 51 -3.87 -14.63 5.43
CA HIS A 51 -3.55 -13.36 4.79
C HIS A 51 -2.50 -12.58 5.58
N ILE A 52 -1.29 -12.52 5.02
CA ILE A 52 -0.28 -11.55 5.41
C ILE A 52 -0.15 -10.59 4.22
N LEU A 53 -0.44 -9.31 4.45
CA LEU A 53 -0.34 -8.29 3.42
C LEU A 53 1.10 -7.78 3.35
N GLY A 54 1.86 -8.25 2.33
CA GLY A 54 3.23 -7.82 2.15
C GLY A 54 4.15 -8.27 3.28
N LEU A 55 5.14 -7.43 3.62
CA LEU A 55 6.18 -7.74 4.60
C LEU A 55 5.68 -7.67 6.05
N ASN A 56 4.74 -6.79 6.34
CA ASN A 56 4.26 -6.54 7.70
C ASN A 56 2.82 -6.00 7.73
N ASN A 57 1.91 -6.70 7.06
CA ASN A 57 0.47 -6.41 7.06
C ASN A 57 0.08 -5.03 6.52
N GLY A 58 0.77 -4.56 5.48
CA GLY A 58 0.39 -3.31 4.84
C GLY A 58 0.81 -3.20 3.39
N LEU A 59 -0.10 -2.70 2.57
CA LEU A 59 0.11 -2.43 1.14
C LEU A 59 -0.32 -1.02 0.79
N ILE A 60 0.24 -0.50 -0.30
CA ILE A 60 -0.23 0.69 -0.99
C ILE A 60 -0.63 0.26 -2.40
N ILE A 61 -1.86 0.53 -2.82
CA ILE A 61 -2.35 0.15 -4.15
C ILE A 61 -2.99 1.34 -4.84
N GLY A 62 -2.91 1.37 -6.17
CA GLY A 62 -3.58 2.38 -6.99
C GLY A 62 -3.08 2.43 -8.41
N TYR A 63 -3.89 3.06 -9.28
CA TYR A 63 -3.48 3.41 -10.63
C TYR A 63 -2.69 4.70 -10.61
N GLY A 64 -1.55 4.70 -11.26
CA GLY A 64 -0.80 5.92 -11.52
C GLY A 64 -1.54 6.80 -12.52
N LYS A 65 -1.52 8.12 -12.31
CA LYS A 65 -2.13 9.07 -13.24
C LYS A 65 -1.21 9.50 -14.38
N LEU A 66 0.11 9.29 -14.21
CA LEU A 66 1.13 9.71 -15.16
C LEU A 66 1.78 8.53 -15.89
N SER A 67 1.21 7.32 -15.74
CA SER A 67 1.79 6.11 -16.31
C SER A 67 1.51 5.99 -17.81
N ASP A 68 2.55 5.70 -18.59
CA ASP A 68 2.46 5.30 -19.99
C ASP A 68 3.42 4.12 -20.21
N PRO A 69 2.95 2.87 -20.33
CA PRO A 69 1.52 2.48 -20.34
C PRO A 69 0.84 2.64 -18.98
N LEU A 70 -0.50 2.62 -18.98
CA LEU A 70 -1.31 2.62 -17.76
C LEU A 70 -0.87 1.49 -16.83
N THR A 71 -0.54 1.83 -15.59
CA THR A 71 0.00 0.87 -14.62
C THR A 71 -0.80 0.90 -13.32
N PHE A 72 -1.25 -0.28 -12.90
CA PHE A 72 -1.78 -0.48 -11.55
C PHE A 72 -0.65 -0.91 -10.64
N TYR A 73 -0.37 -0.09 -9.62
CA TYR A 73 0.74 -0.32 -8.71
C TYR A 73 0.29 -0.98 -7.41
N ALA A 74 1.13 -1.86 -6.90
CA ALA A 74 1.04 -2.37 -5.54
C ALA A 74 2.42 -2.33 -4.89
N TYR A 75 2.53 -1.66 -3.75
CA TYR A 75 3.77 -1.53 -3.00
C TYR A 75 3.58 -2.05 -1.58
N ASP A 76 4.68 -2.43 -0.95
CA ASP A 76 4.69 -2.63 0.49
C ASP A 76 4.54 -1.28 1.21
N LEU A 77 3.82 -1.25 2.31
CA LEU A 77 3.62 -0.05 3.12
C LEU A 77 4.84 0.29 3.99
N GLU A 78 5.78 -0.65 4.15
CA GLU A 78 7.01 -0.43 4.92
C GLU A 78 8.05 0.36 4.12
N CYS A 79 8.80 1.24 4.78
CA CYS A 79 9.98 1.86 4.18
C CYS A 79 11.06 0.80 3.98
N PRO A 80 11.49 0.51 2.73
CA PRO A 80 12.45 -0.57 2.46
C PRO A 80 13.84 -0.29 3.02
N ASN A 81 14.14 0.96 3.35
CA ASN A 81 15.43 1.37 3.88
C ASN A 81 15.46 1.46 5.42
N CYS A 82 14.31 1.30 6.08
CA CYS A 82 14.17 1.36 7.54
C CYS A 82 13.54 0.12 8.15
N PHE A 83 12.72 -0.61 7.40
CA PHE A 83 12.10 -1.84 7.89
C PHE A 83 13.17 -2.90 8.16
N ASP A 84 13.13 -3.48 9.36
CA ASP A 84 14.03 -4.57 9.75
C ASP A 84 13.23 -5.67 10.45
N PRO A 85 12.93 -6.79 9.75
CA PRO A 85 12.18 -7.89 10.32
C PRO A 85 12.98 -8.70 11.35
N ASP A 86 14.31 -8.58 11.33
CA ASP A 86 15.22 -9.32 12.20
C ASP A 86 15.51 -8.57 13.51
N ALA A 87 15.12 -7.31 13.62
CA ALA A 87 15.24 -6.56 14.87
C ALA A 87 14.28 -7.09 15.94
N ILE A 88 14.67 -6.95 17.22
CA ILE A 88 13.85 -7.37 18.35
C ILE A 88 13.60 -6.17 19.25
N PRO A 89 12.34 -5.64 19.27
CA PRO A 89 11.19 -6.02 18.41
C PRO A 89 11.42 -5.67 16.94
N VAL A 90 10.62 -6.26 16.04
CA VAL A 90 10.64 -5.93 14.61
C VAL A 90 10.54 -4.41 14.41
N ARG A 91 11.46 -3.85 13.63
CA ARG A 91 11.44 -2.42 13.34
C ARG A 91 10.56 -2.14 12.14
N SER A 92 9.33 -1.66 12.42
CA SER A 92 8.34 -1.29 11.42
C SER A 92 8.34 0.23 11.23
N LYS A 93 8.46 0.68 10.00
CA LYS A 93 8.41 2.11 9.62
C LYS A 93 7.50 2.30 8.43
N LYS A 94 6.19 2.33 8.72
CA LYS A 94 5.16 2.49 7.71
C LYS A 94 5.18 3.89 7.13
N LEU A 95 4.92 3.94 5.83
CA LEU A 95 4.95 5.17 5.04
C LEU A 95 3.66 5.96 5.21
N SER A 96 3.78 7.29 5.10
CA SER A 96 2.64 8.20 4.95
C SER A 96 2.48 8.53 3.47
N ILE A 97 1.25 8.58 2.96
CA ILE A 97 1.00 8.91 1.56
C ILE A 97 0.32 10.28 1.45
N SER A 98 0.74 11.07 0.44
CA SER A 98 0.17 12.39 0.16
C SER A 98 -0.84 12.35 -0.98
N THR A 99 -1.62 13.40 -1.10
CA THR A 99 -2.59 13.57 -2.22
C THR A 99 -1.90 13.71 -3.57
N SER A 100 -0.62 14.08 -3.60
CA SER A 100 0.18 14.16 -4.83
C SER A 100 0.81 12.83 -5.24
N GLY A 101 0.55 11.74 -4.52
CA GLY A 101 1.10 10.43 -4.84
C GLY A 101 2.54 10.23 -4.39
N ILE A 102 2.92 10.82 -3.27
CA ILE A 102 4.25 10.68 -2.67
C ILE A 102 4.13 9.94 -1.35
N ALA A 103 4.94 8.91 -1.17
CA ALA A 103 5.09 8.21 0.09
C ALA A 103 6.32 8.74 0.82
N THR A 104 6.19 9.02 2.12
CA THR A 104 7.25 9.58 2.95
C THR A 104 7.53 8.69 4.15
N CYS A 105 8.80 8.39 4.40
CA CYS A 105 9.24 7.76 5.65
C CYS A 105 9.54 8.86 6.69
N ASN A 106 8.88 8.81 7.83
CA ASN A 106 9.06 9.81 8.88
C ASN A 106 10.39 9.66 9.63
N VAL A 107 11.10 8.57 9.44
CA VAL A 107 12.39 8.29 10.10
C VAL A 107 13.56 8.74 9.24
N CYS A 108 13.74 8.13 8.06
CA CYS A 108 14.86 8.49 7.18
C CYS A 108 14.57 9.68 6.26
N LYS A 109 13.32 10.14 6.25
CA LYS A 109 12.85 11.29 5.45
C LYS A 109 12.91 11.10 3.94
N ARG A 110 13.17 9.87 3.45
CA ARG A 110 13.07 9.57 2.02
C ARG A 110 11.65 9.75 1.54
N GLN A 111 11.52 10.25 0.33
CA GLN A 111 10.25 10.34 -0.39
C GLN A 111 10.31 9.48 -1.65
N TYR A 112 9.21 8.81 -1.93
CA TYR A 112 9.08 7.85 -3.01
C TYR A 112 7.91 8.25 -3.91
N ASP A 113 8.08 8.12 -5.23
CA ASP A 113 7.06 8.47 -6.21
C ASP A 113 6.15 7.27 -6.49
N LEU A 114 4.93 7.30 -5.99
CA LEU A 114 3.94 6.23 -6.20
C LEU A 114 3.47 6.16 -7.66
N ASN A 115 3.55 7.24 -8.41
CA ASN A 115 3.19 7.29 -9.83
C ASN A 115 4.32 6.81 -10.74
N ASN A 116 5.51 6.54 -10.21
CA ASN A 116 6.66 6.13 -11.00
C ASN A 116 7.45 5.01 -10.30
N SER A 117 6.81 3.85 -10.18
CA SER A 117 7.43 2.61 -9.68
C SER A 117 8.06 2.71 -8.28
N GLY A 118 7.72 3.71 -7.49
CA GLY A 118 8.22 3.86 -6.13
C GLY A 118 9.68 4.28 -6.04
N ILE A 119 10.22 4.96 -7.03
CA ILE A 119 11.60 5.46 -7.00
C ILE A 119 11.77 6.54 -5.93
N ILE A 120 12.98 6.67 -5.39
CA ILE A 120 13.32 7.74 -4.46
C ILE A 120 13.42 9.06 -5.24
N ILE A 121 12.69 10.07 -4.79
CA ILE A 121 12.69 11.43 -5.38
C ILE A 121 13.27 12.48 -4.43
N SER A 122 13.49 12.14 -3.17
CA SER A 122 14.11 13.02 -2.18
C SER A 122 14.74 12.19 -1.07
N GLY A 123 15.84 12.70 -0.53
CA GLY A 123 16.58 12.05 0.53
C GLY A 123 17.78 11.24 0.03
N ASP A 124 18.37 10.46 0.93
CA ASP A 124 19.56 9.67 0.64
C ASP A 124 19.31 8.57 -0.39
N LYS A 125 20.35 8.13 -1.07
CA LYS A 125 20.30 6.97 -1.95
C LYS A 125 19.93 5.72 -1.17
N GLY A 126 19.26 4.80 -1.84
CA GLY A 126 18.83 3.53 -1.25
C GLY A 126 17.96 2.73 -2.21
N ASN A 127 17.21 1.81 -1.66
CA ASN A 127 16.30 0.97 -2.41
C ASN A 127 14.97 1.72 -2.64
N LYS A 128 14.42 1.57 -3.86
CA LYS A 128 13.06 1.99 -4.15
C LYS A 128 12.05 1.14 -3.39
N LEU A 129 10.78 1.54 -3.35
CA LEU A 129 9.72 0.80 -2.67
C LEU A 129 9.68 -0.66 -3.13
N THR A 130 9.41 -1.55 -2.19
CA THR A 130 9.13 -2.95 -2.48
C THR A 130 7.83 -3.02 -3.27
N ARG A 131 7.88 -3.56 -4.48
CA ARG A 131 6.76 -3.59 -5.40
C ARG A 131 6.32 -5.03 -5.66
N TYR A 132 4.99 -5.22 -5.72
CA TYR A 132 4.36 -6.49 -6.02
C TYR A 132 3.71 -6.47 -7.39
N HIS A 133 3.48 -7.64 -7.96
CA HIS A 133 2.62 -7.79 -9.13
C HIS A 133 1.18 -7.56 -8.70
N ALA A 134 0.43 -6.81 -9.48
CA ALA A 134 -0.95 -6.50 -9.18
C ALA A 134 -1.77 -6.38 -10.45
N SER A 135 -3.03 -6.79 -10.37
CA SER A 135 -3.99 -6.60 -11.43
C SER A 135 -5.38 -6.36 -10.84
N THR A 136 -6.22 -5.65 -11.60
CA THR A 136 -7.61 -5.42 -11.23
C THR A 136 -8.47 -5.37 -12.49
N THR A 137 -9.73 -5.78 -12.37
CA THR A 137 -10.72 -5.67 -13.44
C THR A 137 -11.52 -4.37 -13.38
N GLY A 138 -11.14 -3.45 -12.50
CA GLY A 138 -11.74 -2.11 -12.34
C GLY A 138 -12.32 -1.88 -10.96
N ALA A 139 -12.96 -0.71 -10.76
CA ALA A 139 -13.38 -0.21 -9.45
C ALA A 139 -14.31 -1.14 -8.66
N TYR A 140 -15.09 -1.97 -9.35
CA TYR A 140 -16.01 -2.93 -8.71
C TYR A 140 -15.69 -4.37 -9.07
N GLY A 141 -14.52 -4.60 -9.62
CA GLY A 141 -14.06 -5.92 -10.03
C GLY A 141 -13.15 -6.57 -8.99
N THR A 142 -12.39 -7.55 -9.45
CA THR A 142 -11.43 -8.27 -8.61
C THR A 142 -10.11 -7.53 -8.52
N LEU A 143 -9.42 -7.74 -7.42
CA LEU A 143 -8.06 -7.26 -7.17
C LEU A 143 -7.18 -8.45 -6.83
N SER A 144 -6.04 -8.58 -7.52
CA SER A 144 -5.02 -9.58 -7.24
C SER A 144 -3.69 -8.90 -6.98
N VAL A 145 -3.03 -9.26 -5.88
CA VAL A 145 -1.67 -8.81 -5.53
C VAL A 145 -0.84 -10.04 -5.16
N TYR A 146 0.33 -10.18 -5.78
CA TYR A 146 1.20 -11.34 -5.58
C TYR A 146 2.67 -10.98 -5.83
N ASN A 147 3.54 -11.83 -5.35
CA ASN A 147 4.99 -11.66 -5.53
C ASN A 147 5.45 -11.89 -6.98
#